data_3a555cd6f119a018f9265cf01dafbbec
#
_entry.id   3a555cd6f119a018f9265cf01dafbbec
#
_cell.length_a   1.000
_cell.length_b   1.000
_cell.length_c   1.000
_cell.angle_alpha   90.00
_cell.angle_beta   90.00
_cell.angle_gamma   90.00
#
_symmetry.space_group_name_H-M   'P 1'
#
loop_
_entity.id
_entity.type
_entity.pdbx_description
1 polymer ?
#
loop_
_entity_poly.entity_id
_entity_poly.type
_entity_poly.pdbx_seq_one_letter_code
_entity_poly.pdbx_strand_id
1 'polypeptide(L)'
;MAVTARGVRDAAATIVGSVTQTPCLASRTLSQITGAEVWLKFENLQFTASFKERGALNKLAALSAAERAAGVLAVSAGNHAQAVAYHARRLGIKAVIVMPRFTPHVKIERTRDHGAEVILEG
;
A
#
# COMPACT_ATOMS: atom_id res chain seq x y z
N MET A 1 12.80 -1.39 15.41
CA MET A 1 12.63 -2.86 15.23
C MET A 1 13.32 -3.26 13.94
N ALA A 2 14.21 -4.26 13.97
CA ALA A 2 14.90 -4.73 12.76
C ALA A 2 13.97 -5.63 11.93
N VAL A 3 14.03 -5.50 10.60
CA VAL A 3 13.31 -6.40 9.67
C VAL A 3 14.06 -7.73 9.61
N THR A 4 13.33 -8.83 9.78
CA THR A 4 13.88 -10.19 9.75
C THR A 4 13.21 -11.03 8.67
N ALA A 5 13.87 -12.09 8.19
CA ALA A 5 13.28 -13.03 7.24
C ALA A 5 12.02 -13.70 7.80
N ARG A 6 11.97 -13.96 9.11
CA ARG A 6 10.77 -14.46 9.79
C ARG A 6 9.64 -13.45 9.71
N GLY A 7 9.88 -12.18 10.06
CA GLY A 7 8.86 -11.12 9.97
C GLY A 7 8.31 -10.93 8.56
N VAL A 8 9.14 -11.11 7.52
CA VAL A 8 8.67 -11.07 6.13
C VAL A 8 7.74 -12.25 5.82
N ARG A 9 8.07 -13.47 6.29
CA ARG A 9 7.19 -14.66 6.12
C ARG A 9 5.87 -14.50 6.87
N ASP A 10 5.90 -13.99 8.10
CA ASP A 10 4.70 -13.74 8.91
C ASP A 10 3.80 -12.70 8.24
N ALA A 11 4.38 -11.63 7.69
CA ALA A 11 3.65 -10.63 6.91
C ALA A 11 3.04 -11.24 5.62
N ALA A 12 3.78 -12.10 4.91
CA ALA A 12 3.26 -12.79 3.73
C ALA A 12 2.04 -13.66 4.07
N ALA A 13 2.09 -14.39 5.19
CA ALA A 13 0.94 -15.18 5.67
C ALA A 13 -0.27 -14.30 6.03
N THR A 14 -0.03 -13.13 6.62
CA THR A 14 -1.09 -12.17 6.98
C THR A 14 -1.84 -11.63 5.77
N ILE A 15 -1.14 -11.38 4.65
CA ILE A 15 -1.73 -10.71 3.48
C ILE A 15 -2.17 -11.68 2.37
N VAL A 16 -1.88 -12.98 2.51
CA VAL A 16 -2.23 -13.99 1.50
C VAL A 16 -3.72 -13.97 1.17
N GLY A 17 -4.07 -14.06 -0.12
CA GLY A 17 -5.46 -14.01 -0.59
C GLY A 17 -6.12 -12.63 -0.56
N SER A 18 -5.48 -11.62 0.04
CA SER A 18 -6.02 -10.24 0.15
C SER A 18 -5.28 -9.21 -0.69
N VAL A 19 -4.18 -9.61 -1.31
CA VAL A 19 -3.43 -8.86 -2.32
C VAL A 19 -3.21 -9.73 -3.54
N THR A 20 -3.00 -9.11 -4.70
CA THR A 20 -2.72 -9.85 -5.93
C THR A 20 -1.36 -10.53 -5.86
N GLN A 21 -1.32 -11.83 -6.20
CA GLN A 21 -0.06 -12.54 -6.42
C GLN A 21 0.48 -12.16 -7.79
N THR A 22 1.23 -11.06 -7.84
CA THR A 22 1.76 -10.51 -9.07
C THR A 22 2.87 -11.39 -9.65
N PRO A 23 3.00 -11.48 -11.00
CA PRO A 23 4.09 -12.22 -11.61
C PRO A 23 5.46 -11.62 -11.27
N CYS A 24 6.48 -12.49 -11.27
CA CYS A 24 7.88 -12.09 -11.17
C CYS A 24 8.63 -12.75 -12.33
N LEU A 25 9.10 -11.97 -13.29
CA LEU A 25 9.66 -12.46 -14.55
C LEU A 25 11.07 -11.94 -14.77
N ALA A 26 11.95 -12.77 -15.36
CA ALA A 26 13.27 -12.37 -15.76
C ALA A 26 13.20 -11.32 -16.91
N SER A 27 13.92 -10.26 -16.79
CA SER A 27 14.05 -9.23 -17.82
C SER A 27 15.34 -9.39 -18.61
N ARG A 28 15.26 -10.00 -19.78
CA ARG A 28 16.42 -10.16 -20.66
C ARG A 28 17.08 -8.81 -21.02
N THR A 29 16.26 -7.83 -21.38
CA THR A 29 16.74 -6.50 -21.78
C THR A 29 17.49 -5.80 -20.65
N LEU A 30 16.91 -5.74 -19.44
CA LEU A 30 17.58 -5.09 -18.31
C LEU A 30 18.81 -5.87 -17.85
N SER A 31 18.77 -7.19 -17.92
CA SER A 31 19.95 -8.02 -17.60
C SER A 31 21.10 -7.75 -18.56
N GLN A 32 20.85 -7.59 -19.86
CA GLN A 32 21.86 -7.23 -20.85
C GLN A 32 22.44 -5.82 -20.63
N ILE A 33 21.59 -4.84 -20.30
CA ILE A 33 22.00 -3.45 -20.06
C ILE A 33 22.85 -3.33 -18.79
N THR A 34 22.49 -4.04 -17.73
CA THR A 34 23.12 -3.90 -16.41
C THR A 34 24.26 -4.87 -16.15
N GLY A 35 24.36 -5.94 -16.93
CA GLY A 35 25.29 -7.05 -16.68
C GLY A 35 24.91 -7.93 -15.47
N ALA A 36 23.72 -7.77 -14.93
CA ALA A 36 23.19 -8.51 -13.78
C ALA A 36 21.98 -9.37 -14.16
N GLU A 37 21.64 -10.37 -13.36
CA GLU A 37 20.38 -11.10 -13.52
C GLU A 37 19.23 -10.27 -12.91
N VAL A 38 18.37 -9.69 -13.76
CA VAL A 38 17.29 -8.80 -13.35
C VAL A 38 15.93 -9.49 -13.44
N TRP A 39 15.21 -9.52 -12.32
CA TRP A 39 13.84 -10.01 -12.20
C TRP A 39 12.89 -8.86 -11.87
N LEU A 40 11.78 -8.77 -12.60
CA LEU A 40 10.75 -7.74 -12.44
C LEU A 40 9.56 -8.32 -11.70
N LYS A 41 9.27 -7.81 -10.51
CA LYS A 41 8.04 -8.07 -9.75
C LYS A 41 7.00 -7.02 -10.10
N PHE A 42 5.93 -7.39 -10.81
CA PHE A 42 4.97 -6.47 -11.40
C PHE A 42 3.93 -5.95 -10.38
N GLU A 43 4.37 -5.18 -9.40
CA GLU A 43 3.50 -4.61 -8.36
C GLU A 43 2.56 -3.50 -8.86
N ASN A 44 2.75 -3.00 -10.07
CA ASN A 44 1.79 -2.16 -10.80
C ASN A 44 0.47 -2.90 -11.12
N LEU A 45 0.45 -4.22 -11.01
CA LEU A 45 -0.75 -5.04 -11.17
C LEU A 45 -1.54 -5.24 -9.87
N GLN A 46 -1.12 -4.66 -8.75
CA GLN A 46 -1.95 -4.56 -7.57
C GLN A 46 -3.14 -3.63 -7.83
N PHE A 47 -4.20 -3.74 -7.02
CA PHE A 47 -5.42 -2.94 -7.18
C PHE A 47 -5.15 -1.43 -7.15
N THR A 48 -4.29 -0.97 -6.23
CA THR A 48 -3.86 0.44 -6.18
C THR A 48 -2.57 0.70 -6.98
N ALA A 49 -2.25 -0.18 -7.92
CA ALA A 49 -1.13 -0.10 -8.85
C ALA A 49 0.25 0.07 -8.19
N SER A 50 0.44 -0.44 -6.96
CA SER A 50 1.73 -0.35 -6.28
C SER A 50 1.95 -1.40 -5.19
N PHE A 51 3.22 -1.66 -4.85
CA PHE A 51 3.62 -2.56 -3.76
C PHE A 51 3.17 -2.07 -2.36
N LYS A 52 2.70 -0.81 -2.24
CA LYS A 52 2.27 -0.23 -0.95
C LYS A 52 1.09 -0.96 -0.33
N GLU A 53 0.29 -1.66 -1.13
CA GLU A 53 -0.81 -2.49 -0.63
C GLU A 53 -0.35 -3.51 0.39
N ARG A 54 0.78 -4.17 0.16
CA ARG A 54 1.30 -5.21 1.04
C ARG A 54 1.56 -4.70 2.45
N GLY A 55 2.30 -3.58 2.57
CA GLY A 55 2.63 -2.98 3.85
C GLY A 55 1.42 -2.36 4.55
N ALA A 56 0.54 -1.69 3.80
CA ALA A 56 -0.68 -1.11 4.34
C ALA A 56 -1.60 -2.19 4.93
N LEU A 57 -1.88 -3.25 4.18
CA LEU A 57 -2.71 -4.35 4.67
C LEU A 57 -2.09 -5.02 5.89
N ASN A 58 -0.79 -5.36 5.85
CA ASN A 58 -0.11 -6.02 6.97
C ASN A 58 -0.20 -5.18 8.26
N LYS A 59 0.00 -3.84 8.16
CA LYS A 59 -0.12 -2.95 9.32
C LYS A 59 -1.56 -2.87 9.83
N LEU A 60 -2.53 -2.68 8.94
CA LEU A 60 -3.95 -2.54 9.32
C LEU A 60 -4.51 -3.85 9.92
N ALA A 61 -4.09 -5.01 9.42
CA ALA A 61 -4.48 -6.30 9.95
C ALA A 61 -3.97 -6.54 11.37
N ALA A 62 -2.81 -5.98 11.71
CA ALA A 62 -2.19 -6.10 13.03
C ALA A 62 -2.75 -5.15 14.09
N LEU A 63 -3.68 -4.24 13.75
CA LEU A 63 -4.29 -3.32 14.70
C LEU A 63 -5.20 -4.05 15.68
N SER A 64 -5.11 -3.68 16.96
CA SER A 64 -6.05 -4.11 18.00
C SER A 64 -7.47 -3.58 17.74
N ALA A 65 -8.46 -4.14 18.42
CA ALA A 65 -9.85 -3.69 18.32
C ALA A 65 -10.00 -2.20 18.69
N ALA A 66 -9.31 -1.73 19.71
CA ALA A 66 -9.32 -0.32 20.12
C ALA A 66 -8.71 0.60 19.06
N GLU A 67 -7.57 0.22 18.46
CA GLU A 67 -6.93 0.98 17.38
C GLU A 67 -7.80 1.02 16.12
N ARG A 68 -8.46 -0.08 15.77
CA ARG A 68 -9.41 -0.12 14.65
C ARG A 68 -10.60 0.80 14.87
N ALA A 69 -11.13 0.82 16.09
CA ALA A 69 -12.25 1.70 16.46
C ALA A 69 -11.86 3.19 16.43
N ALA A 70 -10.63 3.51 16.83
CA ALA A 70 -10.09 4.88 16.73
C ALA A 70 -9.86 5.33 15.28
N GLY A 71 -9.64 4.39 14.36
CA GLY A 71 -9.29 4.68 12.98
C GLY A 71 -7.79 4.90 12.77
N VAL A 72 -7.42 5.25 11.54
CA VAL A 72 -6.02 5.48 11.15
C VAL A 72 -5.84 6.82 10.47
N LEU A 73 -4.66 7.41 10.66
CA LEU A 73 -4.24 8.62 9.98
C LEU A 73 -2.94 8.35 9.22
N ALA A 74 -2.86 8.83 7.98
CA ALA A 74 -1.63 8.80 7.20
C ALA A 74 -1.39 10.14 6.49
N VAL A 75 -0.13 10.53 6.38
CA VAL A 75 0.30 11.74 5.64
C VAL A 75 0.95 11.28 4.34
N SER A 76 0.26 11.41 3.22
CA SER A 76 0.78 11.00 1.91
C SER A 76 -0.11 11.48 0.77
N ALA A 77 0.49 11.97 -0.31
CA ALA A 77 -0.19 12.33 -1.56
C ALA A 77 -0.01 11.28 -2.68
N GLY A 78 0.45 10.07 -2.36
CA GLY A 78 0.81 9.07 -3.35
C GLY A 78 0.24 7.68 -3.09
N ASN A 79 0.95 6.67 -3.54
CA ASN A 79 0.54 5.27 -3.47
C ASN A 79 0.26 4.77 -2.05
N HIS A 80 0.96 5.32 -1.04
CA HIS A 80 0.70 4.95 0.35
C HIS A 80 -0.69 5.40 0.81
N ALA A 81 -1.10 6.61 0.45
CA ALA A 81 -2.45 7.13 0.74
C ALA A 81 -3.53 6.20 0.19
N GLN A 82 -3.42 5.83 -1.10
CA GLN A 82 -4.38 4.96 -1.78
C GLN A 82 -4.43 3.56 -1.17
N ALA A 83 -3.28 2.98 -0.85
CA ALA A 83 -3.20 1.65 -0.24
C ALA A 83 -3.81 1.63 1.17
N VAL A 84 -3.55 2.66 2.00
CA VAL A 84 -4.17 2.78 3.33
C VAL A 84 -5.67 2.96 3.21
N ALA A 85 -6.14 3.87 2.36
CA ALA A 85 -7.57 4.13 2.15
C ALA A 85 -8.30 2.86 1.69
N TYR A 86 -7.78 2.18 0.66
CA TYR A 86 -8.35 0.97 0.10
C TYR A 86 -8.50 -0.16 1.12
N HIS A 87 -7.42 -0.49 1.82
CA HIS A 87 -7.46 -1.58 2.79
C HIS A 87 -8.18 -1.23 4.09
N ALA A 88 -8.13 0.04 4.53
CA ALA A 88 -8.92 0.49 5.68
C ALA A 88 -10.43 0.33 5.41
N ARG A 89 -10.91 0.75 4.23
CA ARG A 89 -12.30 0.53 3.81
C ARG A 89 -12.68 -0.95 3.83
N ARG A 90 -11.83 -1.82 3.26
CA ARG A 90 -12.08 -3.29 3.25
C ARG A 90 -12.17 -3.90 4.65
N LEU A 91 -11.45 -3.34 5.61
CA LEU A 91 -11.41 -3.80 7.00
C LEU A 91 -12.42 -3.07 7.90
N GLY A 92 -13.23 -2.15 7.36
CA GLY A 92 -14.19 -1.36 8.14
C GLY A 92 -13.53 -0.37 9.10
N ILE A 93 -12.31 0.10 8.77
CA ILE A 93 -11.53 1.04 9.58
C ILE A 93 -11.66 2.44 8.99
N LYS A 94 -12.00 3.46 9.80
CA LYS A 94 -12.00 4.85 9.36
C LYS A 94 -10.56 5.27 9.01
N ALA A 95 -10.37 5.87 7.82
CA ALA A 95 -9.07 6.39 7.40
C ALA A 95 -9.15 7.90 7.13
N VAL A 96 -8.21 8.64 7.68
CA VAL A 96 -7.97 10.07 7.40
C VAL A 96 -6.63 10.19 6.72
N ILE A 97 -6.60 10.85 5.56
CA ILE A 97 -5.38 11.06 4.78
C ILE A 97 -5.12 12.56 4.69
N VAL A 98 -3.96 12.99 5.19
CA VAL A 98 -3.50 14.36 5.07
C VAL A 98 -2.61 14.49 3.84
N MET A 99 -2.93 15.44 2.97
CA MET A 99 -2.20 15.74 1.74
C MET A 99 -1.84 17.22 1.67
N PRO A 100 -0.73 17.60 1.00
CA PRO A 100 -0.44 19.01 0.71
C PRO A 100 -1.56 19.65 -0.12
N ARG A 101 -1.83 20.94 0.10
CA ARG A 101 -2.88 21.70 -0.63
C ARG A 101 -2.69 21.72 -2.14
N PHE A 102 -1.44 21.65 -2.61
CA PHE A 102 -1.09 21.61 -4.03
C PHE A 102 -1.12 20.20 -4.63
N THR A 103 -1.66 19.20 -3.92
CA THR A 103 -1.80 17.83 -4.46
C THR A 103 -2.73 17.84 -5.68
N PRO A 104 -2.34 17.21 -6.80
CA PRO A 104 -3.18 17.12 -7.98
C PRO A 104 -4.57 16.52 -7.67
N HIS A 105 -5.63 17.17 -8.19
CA HIS A 105 -7.02 16.80 -7.90
C HIS A 105 -7.32 15.33 -8.15
N VAL A 106 -6.77 14.74 -9.22
CA VAL A 106 -6.95 13.31 -9.54
C VAL A 106 -6.46 12.38 -8.43
N LYS A 107 -5.43 12.76 -7.67
CA LYS A 107 -4.93 11.95 -6.55
C LYS A 107 -5.82 12.08 -5.32
N ILE A 108 -6.36 13.27 -5.09
CA ILE A 108 -7.32 13.54 -4.02
C ILE A 108 -8.58 12.71 -4.24
N GLU A 109 -9.18 12.79 -5.43
CA GLU A 109 -10.40 12.06 -5.78
C GLU A 109 -10.18 10.55 -5.70
N ARG A 110 -9.12 10.00 -6.27
CA ARG A 110 -8.82 8.56 -6.14
C ARG A 110 -8.73 8.09 -4.68
N THR A 111 -8.20 8.92 -3.79
CA THR A 111 -8.11 8.56 -2.38
C THR A 111 -9.48 8.61 -1.70
N ARG A 112 -10.31 9.60 -2.06
CA ARG A 112 -11.71 9.70 -1.61
C ARG A 112 -12.56 8.53 -2.13
N ASP A 113 -12.39 8.14 -3.37
CA ASP A 113 -13.09 6.99 -3.99
C ASP A 113 -12.80 5.67 -3.24
N HIS A 114 -11.60 5.56 -2.64
CA HIS A 114 -11.29 4.46 -1.73
C HIS A 114 -11.92 4.61 -0.34
N GLY A 115 -12.70 5.66 -0.08
CA GLY A 115 -13.50 5.84 1.14
C GLY A 115 -12.78 6.54 2.28
N ALA A 116 -11.60 7.14 2.04
CA ALA A 116 -10.90 7.93 3.06
C ALA A 116 -11.41 9.38 3.11
N GLU A 117 -11.42 9.95 4.31
CA GLU A 117 -11.50 11.39 4.50
C GLU A 117 -10.15 12.02 4.10
N VAL A 118 -10.17 13.04 3.24
CA VAL A 118 -8.95 13.74 2.81
C VAL A 118 -8.93 15.15 3.36
N ILE A 119 -7.90 15.46 4.13
CA ILE A 119 -7.60 16.80 4.66
C ILE A 119 -6.44 17.38 3.85
N LEU A 120 -6.64 18.60 3.36
CA LEU A 120 -5.60 19.34 2.63
C LEU A 120 -4.95 20.35 3.57
N GLU A 121 -3.63 20.22 3.80
CA GLU A 121 -2.90 21.04 4.76
C GLU A 121 -1.48 21.36 4.26
N GLY A 122 -0.94 22.54 4.62
CA GLY A 122 0.40 23.02 4.24
C GLY A 122 0.45 23.86 2.98
#